data_800503cd33ee368b22a804a94f6e3383
#
_entry.id   800503cd33ee368b22a804a94f6e3383
#
_cell.length_a   1.000
_cell.length_b   1.000
_cell.length_c   1.000
_cell.angle_alpha   90.00
_cell.angle_beta   90.00
_cell.angle_gamma   90.00
#
_symmetry.space_group_name_H-M   'P 1'
#
loop_
_entity.id
_entity.type
_entity.pdbx_description
1 polymer ?
#
loop_
_entity_poly.entity_id
_entity_poly.type
_entity_poly.pdbx_seq_one_letter_code
_entity_poly.pdbx_strand_id
1 'polypeptide(L)'
;PKLYSDIPHGYVGLVGRVTYDWKSRYMAEFNVGYNGSENFASDLRFSYFPAGSIGWVMSEEKFFRPLKSVVSFSKLRASVGLVGNDNIGGSRFMYMADPYNVGLGDLANRVTASGGATNAWGYGFGTDNGTVSLGAREVAKNNPAVTWEKALKRNYGVDINFLDDRLRTTFEY
;
A
#
# COMPACT_ATOMS: atom_id res chain seq x y z
N PRO A 1 -1.09 28.52 -0.14
CA PRO A 1 -0.72 27.20 0.36
C PRO A 1 -1.95 26.51 0.92
N LYS A 2 -2.20 25.26 0.55
CA LYS A 2 -3.30 24.50 1.14
C LYS A 2 -2.90 24.16 2.58
N LEU A 3 -3.80 24.31 3.53
CA LEU A 3 -3.56 24.15 4.98
C LEU A 3 -2.89 22.81 5.38
N TYR A 4 -2.96 21.80 4.52
CA TYR A 4 -2.43 20.45 4.73
C TYR A 4 -1.22 20.11 3.86
N SER A 5 -0.66 21.07 3.09
CA SER A 5 0.47 20.78 2.20
C SER A 5 1.80 20.61 2.93
N ASP A 6 1.90 21.16 4.14
CA ASP A 6 3.13 21.20 4.92
C ASP A 6 3.16 20.21 6.09
N ILE A 7 2.14 19.35 6.22
CA ILE A 7 2.11 18.31 7.25
C ILE A 7 3.04 17.17 6.82
N PRO A 8 4.09 16.87 7.60
CA PRO A 8 5.01 15.77 7.28
C PRO A 8 4.27 14.43 7.27
N HIS A 9 4.76 13.49 6.46
CA HIS A 9 4.21 12.14 6.40
C HIS A 9 4.80 11.29 7.54
N GLY A 10 3.93 10.71 8.37
CA GLY A 10 4.29 9.85 9.48
C GLY A 10 4.16 8.36 9.12
N TYR A 11 5.27 7.64 9.15
CA TYR A 11 5.33 6.19 8.94
C TYR A 11 6.23 5.56 10.00
N VAL A 12 5.79 4.46 10.59
CA VAL A 12 6.55 3.68 11.56
C VAL A 12 6.57 2.22 11.15
N GLY A 13 7.72 1.58 11.22
CA GLY A 13 7.85 0.18 10.90
C GLY A 13 8.85 -0.55 11.79
N LEU A 14 8.50 -1.78 12.13
CA LEU A 14 9.39 -2.77 12.75
C LEU A 14 9.50 -3.96 11.80
N VAL A 15 10.72 -4.42 11.55
CA VAL A 15 11.00 -5.55 10.66
C VAL A 15 11.80 -6.61 11.41
N GLY A 16 11.36 -7.85 11.30
CA GLY A 16 12.07 -9.02 11.77
C GLY A 16 12.39 -9.97 10.62
N ARG A 17 13.57 -10.59 10.64
CA ARG A 17 14.00 -11.58 9.64
C ARG A 17 14.71 -12.72 10.33
N VAL A 18 14.36 -13.95 9.95
CA VAL A 18 15.04 -15.17 10.36
C VAL A 18 15.38 -15.96 9.11
N THR A 19 16.62 -16.40 9.02
CA THR A 19 17.12 -17.23 7.92
C THR A 19 17.71 -18.51 8.48
N TYR A 20 17.46 -19.62 7.78
CA TYR A 20 18.01 -20.92 8.11
C TYR A 20 18.61 -21.56 6.86
N ASP A 21 19.83 -22.05 7.00
CA ASP A 21 20.53 -22.82 5.97
C ASP A 21 21.00 -24.14 6.56
N TRP A 22 20.70 -25.24 5.88
CA TRP A 22 21.20 -26.56 6.26
C TRP A 22 22.00 -27.16 5.12
N LYS A 23 23.32 -27.26 5.36
CA LYS A 23 24.32 -27.86 4.46
C LYS A 23 24.31 -27.24 3.06
N SER A 24 23.92 -25.98 2.93
CA SER A 24 23.75 -25.27 1.66
C SER A 24 22.81 -25.99 0.66
N ARG A 25 21.92 -26.85 1.17
CA ARG A 25 20.94 -27.61 0.38
C ARG A 25 19.53 -27.09 0.57
N TYR A 26 19.15 -26.90 1.83
CA TYR A 26 17.82 -26.46 2.20
C TYR A 26 17.94 -25.12 2.87
N MET A 27 17.25 -24.17 2.31
CA MET A 27 17.22 -22.79 2.78
C MET A 27 15.79 -22.43 3.13
N ALA A 28 15.61 -21.72 4.23
CA ALA A 28 14.33 -21.17 4.62
C ALA A 28 14.54 -19.77 5.14
N GLU A 29 13.62 -18.90 4.83
CA GLU A 29 13.60 -17.53 5.31
C GLU A 29 12.18 -17.15 5.73
N PHE A 30 12.07 -16.49 6.86
CA PHE A 30 10.85 -15.89 7.33
C PHE A 30 11.09 -14.42 7.65
N ASN A 31 10.25 -13.57 7.09
CA ASN A 31 10.23 -12.13 7.33
C ASN A 31 8.88 -11.72 7.89
N VAL A 32 8.88 -10.74 8.77
CA VAL A 32 7.67 -10.10 9.24
C VAL A 32 7.89 -8.60 9.33
N GLY A 33 7.01 -7.83 8.72
CA GLY A 33 6.91 -6.40 8.90
C GLY A 33 5.69 -6.07 9.77
N TYR A 34 5.85 -5.15 10.72
CA TYR A 34 4.76 -4.55 11.47
C TYR A 34 4.81 -3.05 11.22
N ASN A 35 3.92 -2.56 10.41
CA ASN A 35 3.97 -1.20 9.87
C ASN A 35 2.73 -0.41 10.26
N GLY A 36 2.94 0.87 10.56
CA GLY A 36 1.89 1.83 10.85
C GLY A 36 1.98 3.07 9.97
N SER A 37 0.85 3.50 9.41
CA SER A 37 0.72 4.71 8.60
C SER A 37 -0.31 5.65 9.21
N GLU A 38 -0.02 6.94 9.20
CA GLU A 38 -0.93 7.99 9.65
C GLU A 38 -2.19 8.13 8.78
N ASN A 39 -2.19 7.56 7.57
CA ASN A 39 -3.31 7.60 6.64
C ASN A 39 -4.55 6.85 7.17
N PHE A 40 -4.39 6.08 8.24
CA PHE A 40 -5.46 5.26 8.82
C PHE A 40 -5.79 5.66 10.26
N ALA A 41 -7.02 5.39 10.67
CA ALA A 41 -7.47 5.59 12.04
C ALA A 41 -6.60 4.80 13.04
N SER A 42 -6.58 5.22 14.29
CA SER A 42 -5.67 4.67 15.31
C SER A 42 -5.76 3.17 15.50
N ASP A 43 -6.96 2.61 15.37
CA ASP A 43 -7.29 1.19 15.49
C ASP A 43 -6.95 0.36 14.25
N LEU A 44 -6.87 1.01 13.07
CA LEU A 44 -6.56 0.37 11.78
C LEU A 44 -5.18 0.77 11.24
N ARG A 45 -4.44 1.57 11.99
CA ARG A 45 -3.15 2.17 11.58
C ARG A 45 -2.07 1.13 11.36
N PHE A 46 -2.00 0.13 12.22
CA PHE A 46 -0.95 -0.88 12.19
C PHE A 46 -1.41 -2.18 11.54
N SER A 47 -0.51 -2.80 10.76
CA SER A 47 -0.77 -4.11 10.17
C SER A 47 0.49 -4.95 10.06
N TYR A 48 0.31 -6.29 10.01
CA TYR A 48 1.37 -7.27 9.83
C TYR A 48 1.48 -7.70 8.39
N PHE A 49 2.74 -7.86 7.94
CA PHE A 49 3.09 -8.27 6.59
C PHE A 49 4.10 -9.42 6.65
N PRO A 50 3.63 -10.65 6.90
CA PRO A 50 4.50 -11.81 6.92
C PRO A 50 4.87 -12.23 5.50
N ALA A 51 6.10 -12.76 5.36
CA ALA A 51 6.57 -13.40 4.14
C ALA A 51 7.47 -14.59 4.49
N GLY A 52 7.42 -15.62 3.66
CA GLY A 52 8.26 -16.79 3.80
C GLY A 52 8.79 -17.25 2.47
N SER A 53 9.99 -17.80 2.46
CA SER A 53 10.59 -18.41 1.30
C SER A 53 11.33 -19.68 1.65
N ILE A 54 11.38 -20.59 0.70
CA ILE A 54 12.16 -21.82 0.76
C ILE A 54 13.01 -21.96 -0.50
N GLY A 55 14.19 -22.54 -0.35
CA GLY A 55 15.08 -22.89 -1.44
C GLY A 55 15.63 -24.30 -1.25
N TRP A 56 15.71 -25.03 -2.35
CA TRP A 56 16.27 -26.37 -2.36
C TRP A 56 17.27 -26.51 -3.50
N VAL A 57 18.53 -26.78 -3.14
CA VAL A 57 19.61 -27.02 -4.09
C VAL A 57 19.63 -28.52 -4.43
N MET A 58 18.91 -28.89 -5.49
CA MET A 58 18.77 -30.27 -5.92
C MET A 58 20.11 -30.86 -6.38
N SER A 59 20.99 -30.04 -6.96
CA SER A 59 22.31 -30.50 -7.45
C SER A 59 23.22 -31.04 -6.35
N GLU A 60 22.95 -30.75 -5.09
CA GLU A 60 23.72 -31.27 -3.95
C GLU A 60 23.18 -32.59 -3.40
N GLU A 61 22.09 -33.10 -3.98
CA GLU A 61 21.52 -34.37 -3.58
C GLU A 61 22.24 -35.58 -4.21
N LYS A 62 22.20 -36.72 -3.51
CA LYS A 62 22.84 -37.94 -3.97
C LYS A 62 22.27 -38.45 -5.28
N PHE A 63 20.97 -38.33 -5.49
CA PHE A 63 20.28 -38.78 -6.71
C PHE A 63 20.64 -37.95 -7.95
N PHE A 64 21.13 -36.69 -7.72
CA PHE A 64 21.48 -35.81 -8.82
C PHE A 64 22.88 -36.06 -9.41
N ARG A 65 23.70 -36.84 -8.71
CA ARG A 65 25.10 -37.10 -9.12
C ARG A 65 25.28 -37.53 -10.59
N PRO A 66 24.46 -38.45 -11.15
CA PRO A 66 24.63 -38.84 -12.56
C PRO A 66 24.33 -37.71 -13.54
N LEU A 67 23.56 -36.70 -13.15
CA LEU A 67 23.20 -35.55 -14.00
C LEU A 67 24.23 -34.41 -13.93
N LYS A 68 25.16 -34.42 -12.94
CA LYS A 68 26.15 -33.33 -12.76
C LYS A 68 27.07 -33.12 -13.96
N SER A 69 27.26 -34.12 -14.80
CA SER A 69 28.05 -33.96 -16.04
C SER A 69 27.41 -33.03 -17.08
N VAL A 70 26.10 -32.84 -17.03
CA VAL A 70 25.36 -31.98 -17.95
C VAL A 70 24.80 -30.75 -17.24
N VAL A 71 24.22 -30.98 -16.04
CA VAL A 71 23.62 -29.92 -15.20
C VAL A 71 24.51 -29.72 -14.00
N SER A 72 25.33 -28.65 -14.01
CA SER A 72 26.28 -28.36 -12.95
C SER A 72 25.60 -27.85 -11.65
N PHE A 73 24.48 -27.12 -11.79
CA PHE A 73 23.73 -26.58 -10.67
C PHE A 73 22.22 -26.58 -10.95
N SER A 74 21.43 -26.93 -9.93
CA SER A 74 19.98 -26.81 -9.98
C SER A 74 19.41 -26.44 -8.63
N LYS A 75 18.58 -25.36 -8.59
CA LYS A 75 17.93 -24.85 -7.39
C LYS A 75 16.47 -24.54 -7.66
N LEU A 76 15.60 -25.01 -6.78
CA LEU A 76 14.19 -24.62 -6.73
C LEU A 76 13.99 -23.54 -5.67
N ARG A 77 13.13 -22.58 -5.97
CA ARG A 77 12.75 -21.50 -5.05
C ARG A 77 11.23 -21.35 -5.02
N ALA A 78 10.69 -21.11 -3.84
CA ALA A 78 9.30 -20.73 -3.67
C ALA A 78 9.20 -19.66 -2.58
N SER A 79 8.37 -18.67 -2.81
CA SER A 79 8.07 -17.65 -1.80
C SER A 79 6.60 -17.26 -1.81
N VAL A 80 6.13 -16.88 -0.64
CA VAL A 80 4.81 -16.31 -0.43
C VAL A 80 4.92 -15.16 0.55
N GLY A 81 4.26 -14.05 0.27
CA GLY A 81 4.30 -12.88 1.16
C GLY A 81 3.09 -12.00 1.01
N LEU A 82 2.71 -11.38 2.13
CA LEU A 82 1.70 -10.34 2.17
C LEU A 82 2.40 -8.99 2.10
N VAL A 83 2.01 -8.17 1.11
CA VAL A 83 2.52 -6.80 0.91
C VAL A 83 1.41 -5.82 1.20
N GLY A 84 1.73 -4.77 1.95
CA GLY A 84 0.82 -3.66 2.26
C GLY A 84 1.14 -2.42 1.45
N ASN A 85 0.08 -1.70 1.06
CA ASN A 85 0.17 -0.39 0.46
C ASN A 85 -0.72 0.57 1.25
N ASP A 86 -0.19 1.71 1.67
CA ASP A 86 -0.90 2.76 2.39
C ASP A 86 -1.28 3.95 1.50
N ASN A 87 -0.95 3.88 0.20
CA ASN A 87 -1.32 4.90 -0.77
C ASN A 87 -2.76 4.69 -1.24
N ILE A 88 -3.67 5.45 -0.66
CA ILE A 88 -5.12 5.39 -0.92
C ILE A 88 -5.59 6.41 -1.98
N GLY A 89 -4.76 6.71 -2.97
CA GLY A 89 -5.15 7.56 -4.10
C GLY A 89 -5.04 9.06 -3.84
N GLY A 90 -4.12 9.48 -2.98
CA GLY A 90 -3.76 10.89 -2.79
C GLY A 90 -4.60 11.67 -1.79
N SER A 91 -5.64 11.07 -1.20
CA SER A 91 -6.39 11.68 -0.10
C SER A 91 -5.80 11.26 1.23
N ARG A 92 -5.24 12.22 1.97
CA ARG A 92 -4.76 11.99 3.35
C ARG A 92 -5.92 12.10 4.32
N PHE A 93 -5.83 11.34 5.41
CA PHE A 93 -6.76 11.43 6.54
C PHE A 93 -8.24 11.20 6.17
N MET A 94 -8.50 10.29 5.21
CA MET A 94 -9.88 9.96 4.81
C MET A 94 -10.77 9.47 5.96
N TYR A 95 -10.17 9.04 7.06
CA TYR A 95 -10.88 8.61 8.26
C TYR A 95 -11.39 9.78 9.12
N MET A 96 -10.83 10.99 8.94
CA MET A 96 -11.26 12.17 9.69
C MET A 96 -12.55 12.73 9.11
N ALA A 97 -13.46 13.10 10.00
CA ALA A 97 -14.67 13.77 9.60
C ALA A 97 -14.36 15.24 9.25
N ASP A 98 -14.43 15.57 7.99
CA ASP A 98 -14.62 16.93 7.52
C ASP A 98 -15.79 16.95 6.53
N PRO A 99 -17.00 16.57 7.02
CA PRO A 99 -18.13 16.30 6.13
C PRO A 99 -18.74 17.58 5.55
N TYR A 100 -18.37 18.74 6.10
CA TYR A 100 -19.00 19.99 5.72
C TYR A 100 -17.98 21.01 5.25
N ASN A 101 -18.07 21.40 4.01
CA ASN A 101 -17.38 22.58 3.53
C ASN A 101 -18.24 23.81 3.85
N VAL A 102 -17.93 24.47 4.92
CA VAL A 102 -18.46 25.80 5.24
C VAL A 102 -17.59 26.81 4.52
N GLY A 103 -17.69 26.86 3.23
CA GLY A 103 -16.84 27.67 2.36
C GLY A 103 -17.04 29.15 2.52
N LEU A 104 -16.72 29.70 3.67
CA LEU A 104 -16.75 31.15 3.93
C LEU A 104 -15.88 31.94 2.94
N GLY A 105 -14.76 31.37 2.48
CA GLY A 105 -13.88 32.01 1.51
C GLY A 105 -14.47 32.10 0.10
N ASP A 106 -15.11 31.03 -0.34
CA ASP A 106 -15.74 30.98 -1.67
C ASP A 106 -17.09 31.70 -1.71
N LEU A 107 -17.79 31.73 -0.60
CA LEU A 107 -19.08 32.42 -0.47
C LEU A 107 -18.91 33.93 -0.38
N ALA A 108 -17.89 34.42 0.30
CA ALA A 108 -17.58 35.85 0.39
C ALA A 108 -17.30 36.45 -1.02
N ASN A 109 -16.70 35.68 -1.91
CA ASN A 109 -16.43 36.09 -3.28
C ASN A 109 -17.63 35.95 -4.23
N ARG A 110 -18.61 35.11 -3.90
CA ARG A 110 -19.78 34.83 -4.78
C ARG A 110 -21.06 35.54 -4.37
N VAL A 111 -21.12 36.06 -3.18
CA VAL A 111 -22.22 36.91 -2.67
C VAL A 111 -21.91 38.40 -2.91
N THR A 112 -20.81 38.73 -3.60
CA THR A 112 -20.48 40.12 -3.86
C THR A 112 -21.41 40.77 -4.86
N ALA A 113 -22.12 41.76 -4.35
CA ALA A 113 -22.40 43.08 -4.93
C ALA A 113 -23.27 43.18 -6.21
N SER A 114 -23.80 42.14 -6.79
CA SER A 114 -24.63 42.30 -7.97
C SER A 114 -25.93 41.48 -7.98
N GLY A 115 -26.48 41.17 -6.83
CA GLY A 115 -27.82 40.60 -6.72
C GLY A 115 -28.10 39.28 -7.45
N GLY A 116 -27.11 38.64 -7.99
CA GLY A 116 -27.23 37.36 -8.65
C GLY A 116 -26.44 36.30 -7.93
N ALA A 117 -27.05 35.56 -7.02
CA ALA A 117 -26.47 34.37 -6.36
C ALA A 117 -26.36 33.20 -7.33
N THR A 118 -25.54 33.34 -8.36
CA THR A 118 -25.22 32.23 -9.25
C THR A 118 -24.16 31.36 -8.54
N ASN A 119 -24.59 30.20 -8.05
CA ASN A 119 -23.76 29.13 -7.44
C ASN A 119 -23.27 29.35 -5.99
N ALA A 120 -23.84 30.25 -5.21
CA ALA A 120 -23.64 30.24 -3.77
C ALA A 120 -24.49 29.12 -3.13
N TRP A 121 -23.91 28.35 -2.21
CA TRP A 121 -24.64 27.34 -1.44
C TRP A 121 -25.36 28.03 -0.28
N GLY A 122 -26.38 28.77 -0.63
CA GLY A 122 -27.20 29.48 0.31
C GLY A 122 -28.67 29.23 0.03
N TYR A 123 -29.46 29.42 1.03
CA TYR A 123 -30.93 29.40 0.93
C TYR A 123 -31.45 30.82 0.93
N GLY A 124 -32.26 31.16 -0.07
CA GLY A 124 -32.97 32.45 -0.13
C GLY A 124 -34.20 32.38 0.74
N PHE A 125 -34.37 33.37 1.62
CA PHE A 125 -35.53 33.54 2.45
C PHE A 125 -36.24 34.87 2.12
N GLY A 126 -37.54 34.90 2.32
CA GLY A 126 -38.37 36.07 2.02
C GLY A 126 -39.14 35.96 0.69
N THR A 127 -40.04 36.88 0.44
CA THR A 127 -40.91 36.91 -0.74
C THR A 127 -40.18 37.18 -2.06
N ASP A 128 -39.02 37.77 -1.98
CA ASP A 128 -38.15 38.19 -3.08
C ASP A 128 -36.74 37.60 -3.05
N ASN A 129 -36.49 36.57 -2.23
CA ASN A 129 -35.19 35.98 -2.00
C ASN A 129 -34.10 36.99 -1.56
N GLY A 130 -34.50 38.11 -0.95
CA GLY A 130 -33.60 39.20 -0.58
C GLY A 130 -32.63 38.89 0.55
N THR A 131 -32.87 37.83 1.30
CA THR A 131 -31.98 37.39 2.39
C THR A 131 -31.41 36.01 2.06
N VAL A 132 -30.12 35.94 1.86
CA VAL A 132 -29.41 34.64 1.61
C VAL A 132 -28.73 34.20 2.90
N SER A 133 -29.16 33.07 3.42
CA SER A 133 -28.48 32.41 4.54
C SER A 133 -27.46 31.39 3.99
N LEU A 134 -26.26 31.43 4.55
CA LEU A 134 -25.19 30.52 4.18
C LEU A 134 -25.58 29.08 4.57
N GLY A 135 -25.47 28.18 3.61
CA GLY A 135 -25.68 26.75 3.82
C GLY A 135 -24.34 26.00 3.95
N ALA A 136 -24.43 24.80 4.47
CA ALA A 136 -23.35 23.85 4.44
C ALA A 136 -23.77 22.63 3.60
N ARG A 137 -22.85 22.05 2.87
CA ARG A 137 -23.09 20.78 2.18
C ARG A 137 -22.02 19.75 2.54
N GLU A 138 -22.43 18.51 2.52
CA GLU A 138 -21.50 17.39 2.59
C GLU A 138 -20.69 17.35 1.28
N VAL A 139 -19.37 17.40 1.38
CA VAL A 139 -18.47 17.41 0.21
C VAL A 139 -17.93 16.02 -0.08
N ALA A 140 -17.48 15.33 0.96
CA ALA A 140 -16.99 13.96 0.88
C ALA A 140 -17.35 13.22 2.16
N LYS A 141 -17.78 11.97 2.03
CA LYS A 141 -17.96 11.11 3.20
C LYS A 141 -16.60 10.68 3.69
N ASN A 142 -16.38 10.80 4.99
CA ASN A 142 -15.26 10.16 5.63
C ASN A 142 -15.44 8.63 5.59
N ASN A 143 -14.32 7.92 5.57
CA ASN A 143 -14.33 6.47 5.68
C ASN A 143 -13.45 6.03 6.86
N PRO A 144 -14.02 5.90 8.07
CA PRO A 144 -13.26 5.47 9.24
C PRO A 144 -12.77 4.02 9.15
N ALA A 145 -13.34 3.22 8.23
CA ALA A 145 -12.96 1.84 8.01
C ALA A 145 -11.84 1.66 6.97
N VAL A 146 -11.28 2.75 6.44
CA VAL A 146 -10.16 2.66 5.51
C VAL A 146 -8.94 2.06 6.19
N THR A 147 -8.31 1.08 5.54
CA THR A 147 -7.14 0.36 6.06
C THR A 147 -6.20 0.00 4.92
N TRP A 148 -5.11 -0.65 5.25
CA TRP A 148 -4.10 -1.12 4.32
C TRP A 148 -4.69 -1.93 3.16
N GLU A 149 -4.32 -1.58 1.95
CA GLU A 149 -4.46 -2.46 0.80
C GLU A 149 -3.47 -3.63 0.97
N LYS A 150 -3.94 -4.86 0.84
CA LYS A 150 -3.14 -6.06 1.05
C LYS A 150 -3.11 -6.91 -0.20
N ALA A 151 -1.90 -7.18 -0.71
CA ALA A 151 -1.68 -8.05 -1.84
C ALA A 151 -0.90 -9.30 -1.42
N LEU A 152 -1.45 -10.48 -1.71
CA LEU A 152 -0.74 -11.74 -1.55
C LEU A 152 0.08 -12.03 -2.81
N LYS A 153 1.40 -12.03 -2.64
CA LYS A 153 2.34 -12.37 -3.74
C LYS A 153 2.88 -13.78 -3.54
N ARG A 154 2.97 -14.53 -4.63
CA ARG A 154 3.57 -15.86 -4.69
C ARG A 154 4.53 -15.89 -5.85
N ASN A 155 5.73 -16.40 -5.61
CA ASN A 155 6.73 -16.56 -6.67
C ASN A 155 7.30 -17.97 -6.60
N TYR A 156 7.52 -18.54 -7.75
CA TYR A 156 8.19 -19.84 -7.94
C TYR A 156 9.33 -19.64 -8.92
N GLY A 157 10.50 -20.18 -8.59
CA GLY A 157 11.66 -20.03 -9.44
C GLY A 157 12.46 -21.32 -9.55
N VAL A 158 13.07 -21.50 -10.71
CA VAL A 158 13.99 -22.59 -11.00
C VAL A 158 15.24 -22.02 -11.63
N ASP A 159 16.38 -22.27 -10.99
CA ASP A 159 17.69 -21.91 -11.50
C ASP A 159 18.40 -23.19 -11.98
N ILE A 160 18.88 -23.21 -13.22
CA ILE A 160 19.58 -24.35 -13.79
C ILE A 160 20.83 -23.85 -14.54
N ASN A 161 21.99 -24.41 -14.19
CA ASN A 161 23.22 -24.15 -14.92
C ASN A 161 23.66 -25.45 -15.64
N PHE A 162 24.15 -25.29 -16.86
CA PHE A 162 24.63 -26.37 -17.71
C PHE A 162 26.11 -26.19 -18.07
N LEU A 163 26.77 -27.26 -18.42
CA LEU A 163 28.12 -27.29 -19.02
C LEU A 163 29.14 -26.50 -18.16
N ASP A 164 29.29 -26.89 -16.90
CA ASP A 164 30.19 -26.22 -15.93
C ASP A 164 29.97 -24.71 -15.88
N ASP A 165 28.70 -24.31 -15.68
CA ASP A 165 28.23 -22.91 -15.53
C ASP A 165 28.40 -22.01 -16.77
N ARG A 166 28.67 -22.58 -17.95
CA ARG A 166 28.75 -21.80 -19.20
C ARG A 166 27.40 -21.31 -19.68
N LEU A 167 26.32 -22.05 -19.39
CA LEU A 167 24.95 -21.65 -19.70
C LEU A 167 24.16 -21.59 -18.39
N ARG A 168 23.64 -20.43 -18.06
CA ARG A 168 22.81 -20.22 -16.86
C ARG A 168 21.41 -19.81 -17.28
N THR A 169 20.42 -20.50 -16.78
CA THR A 169 19.00 -20.22 -17.05
C THR A 169 18.24 -20.07 -15.76
N THR A 170 17.30 -19.10 -15.74
CA THR A 170 16.38 -18.88 -14.63
C THR A 170 14.98 -18.75 -15.19
N PHE A 171 14.05 -19.48 -14.62
CA PHE A 171 12.62 -19.37 -14.89
C PHE A 171 11.91 -18.93 -13.64
N GLU A 172 11.07 -17.91 -13.77
CA GLU A 172 10.27 -17.37 -12.67
C GLU A 172 8.80 -17.25 -13.08
N TYR A 173 7.92 -17.57 -12.12
CA TYR A 173 6.48 -17.40 -12.24
C TYR A 173 5.92 -16.77 -10.98
#